data_2adcb99c1641f78278ffcda5b19a47e2
#
_entry.id   2adcb99c1641f78278ffcda5b19a47e2
#
_cell.length_a   1.000
_cell.length_b   1.000
_cell.length_c   1.000
_cell.angle_alpha   90.00
_cell.angle_beta   90.00
_cell.angle_gamma   90.00
#
_symmetry.space_group_name_H-M   'P 1'
#
loop_
_entity.id
_entity.type
_entity.pdbx_description
1 polymer ?
#
loop_
_entity_poly.entity_id
_entity_poly.type
_entity_poly.pdbx_seq_one_letter_code
_entity_poly.pdbx_strand_id
1 'polypeptide(L)'
;MISSCPARQLWVIPATLILACTLLRGQTIIQSFSGVSLTDTTKLGTDTTPPDTMGAAGPNHFVEFINGAFAIYTKSGVRLSLISDILFWENAGISPATISAGLTDTRVVYDVGSHRWFASEITLDTTGAQVLVARSDTSDPTGTWKALHFTGNTGTRSPDFDTLGVDSTGVYIGIDNFSISGTFTGVSFFSIPKADLVANPPSLANMTRFDNLDNMIYGSELQGVNNPDPGTGHGVIIAIDNKQFQLVDRTTINGSGAAGATLGTTVDINNTYDAYPNPAAQPGGQTVDTGDDRFSSFVRQVGNNIFMANTILQGSKDAVHWMVLSEPNNTLLGEGIISDTTHDYFYPSIAANHSGGILLAFNRSGSTSSDGNISIYAAVGTVTSTGVAMGSPFLVRQGTIGNFHFAGDSAPYRWGDCSATMVDPTDDNLFWTIQEIPIAPTSWGTLVTLISLATNRPSLTITRSASNLNLSWPASTDPAYVLQSAPSVAPSATWATVPNSATIVINQNVLTVPLAAGPSYYRLKK
;
A
#
# COMPACT_ATOMS: atom_id res chain seq x y z
N MET A 1 -48.39 -66.05 11.07
CA MET A 1 -47.41 -65.44 11.98
C MET A 1 -46.77 -64.28 11.26
N ILE A 2 -47.24 -63.06 11.54
CA ILE A 2 -46.79 -61.83 10.88
C ILE A 2 -45.78 -61.17 11.84
N SER A 3 -44.51 -61.10 11.42
CA SER A 3 -43.43 -60.45 12.17
C SER A 3 -43.40 -58.94 11.83
N SER A 4 -43.66 -58.08 12.81
CA SER A 4 -43.60 -56.64 12.73
C SER A 4 -42.14 -56.17 12.84
N CYS A 5 -41.71 -55.40 11.86
CA CYS A 5 -40.43 -54.69 11.88
C CYS A 5 -40.58 -53.30 12.55
N PRO A 6 -39.72 -52.88 13.46
CA PRO A 6 -39.85 -51.55 14.10
C PRO A 6 -39.32 -50.44 13.17
N ALA A 7 -40.09 -49.38 13.04
CA ALA A 7 -39.73 -48.15 12.32
C ALA A 7 -38.54 -47.45 13.00
N ARG A 8 -37.47 -47.18 12.23
CA ARG A 8 -36.38 -46.32 12.65
C ARG A 8 -36.84 -44.83 12.52
N GLN A 9 -36.90 -44.17 13.61
CA GLN A 9 -37.06 -42.70 13.65
C GLN A 9 -35.76 -42.05 13.16
N LEU A 10 -35.80 -41.40 12.00
CA LEU A 10 -34.77 -40.52 11.50
C LEU A 10 -34.89 -39.15 12.21
N TRP A 11 -33.91 -38.83 13.02
CA TRP A 11 -33.77 -37.47 13.57
C TRP A 11 -33.16 -36.58 12.48
N VAL A 12 -33.93 -35.68 11.91
CA VAL A 12 -33.45 -34.59 11.07
C VAL A 12 -32.92 -33.50 11.99
N ILE A 13 -31.60 -33.37 12.06
CA ILE A 13 -30.94 -32.23 12.71
C ILE A 13 -31.06 -31.06 11.72
N PRO A 14 -31.71 -29.95 12.06
CA PRO A 14 -31.70 -28.77 11.21
C PRO A 14 -30.28 -28.23 11.18
N ALA A 15 -29.66 -28.21 10.02
CA ALA A 15 -28.42 -27.48 9.78
C ALA A 15 -28.74 -25.99 9.89
N THR A 16 -28.41 -25.40 11.02
CA THR A 16 -28.46 -23.94 11.20
C THR A 16 -27.34 -23.36 10.34
N LEU A 17 -27.71 -22.84 9.18
CA LEU A 17 -26.80 -22.07 8.32
C LEU A 17 -26.46 -20.77 9.07
N ILE A 18 -25.33 -20.75 9.77
CA ILE A 18 -24.80 -19.51 10.34
C ILE A 18 -24.26 -18.71 9.15
N LEU A 19 -25.08 -17.81 8.62
CA LEU A 19 -24.65 -16.80 7.68
C LEU A 19 -23.77 -15.82 8.46
N ALA A 20 -22.46 -16.03 8.45
CA ALA A 20 -21.51 -15.04 8.95
C ALA A 20 -21.59 -13.83 8.03
N CYS A 21 -22.39 -12.83 8.39
CA CYS A 21 -22.42 -11.54 7.74
C CYS A 21 -21.09 -10.84 8.10
N THR A 22 -20.08 -10.96 7.26
CA THR A 22 -18.87 -10.15 7.37
C THR A 22 -19.27 -8.71 7.08
N LEU A 23 -19.31 -7.88 8.10
CA LEU A 23 -19.54 -6.45 7.98
C LEU A 23 -18.33 -5.84 7.28
N LEU A 24 -18.44 -5.63 5.97
CA LEU A 24 -17.48 -4.82 5.21
C LEU A 24 -17.47 -3.40 5.78
N ARG A 25 -16.28 -2.83 5.91
CA ARG A 25 -16.11 -1.46 6.39
C ARG A 25 -16.71 -0.50 5.36
N GLY A 26 -17.45 0.51 5.83
CA GLY A 26 -17.84 1.63 4.99
C GLY A 26 -16.61 2.46 4.61
N GLN A 27 -16.54 2.94 3.36
CA GLN A 27 -15.48 3.84 2.90
C GLN A 27 -16.07 5.18 2.48
N THR A 28 -15.28 6.24 2.63
CA THR A 28 -15.64 7.59 2.17
C THR A 28 -14.42 8.25 1.56
N ILE A 29 -14.55 8.72 0.33
CA ILE A 29 -13.55 9.60 -0.27
C ILE A 29 -13.68 10.96 0.43
N ILE A 30 -12.67 11.34 1.18
CA ILE A 30 -12.65 12.62 1.93
C ILE A 30 -12.27 13.76 1.01
N GLN A 31 -11.24 13.56 0.19
CA GLN A 31 -10.76 14.54 -0.78
C GLN A 31 -9.91 13.88 -1.85
N SER A 32 -9.76 14.58 -2.97
CA SER A 32 -8.78 14.26 -4.00
C SER A 32 -8.22 15.56 -4.57
N PHE A 33 -6.94 15.53 -4.95
CA PHE A 33 -6.31 16.64 -5.66
C PHE A 33 -5.36 16.12 -6.73
N SER A 34 -5.17 16.90 -7.80
CA SER A 34 -4.23 16.59 -8.86
C SER A 34 -2.80 16.78 -8.34
N GLY A 35 -1.98 15.79 -8.56
CA GLY A 35 -0.54 15.84 -8.31
C GLY A 35 0.22 16.43 -9.50
N VAL A 36 1.39 15.86 -9.81
CA VAL A 36 2.25 16.26 -10.92
C VAL A 36 1.67 15.76 -12.26
N SER A 37 2.01 16.42 -13.33
CA SER A 37 1.62 16.04 -14.69
C SER A 37 2.83 16.10 -15.64
N LEU A 38 2.68 15.49 -16.83
CA LEU A 38 3.69 15.61 -17.90
C LEU A 38 3.99 17.09 -18.23
N THR A 39 2.97 17.97 -18.18
CA THR A 39 3.19 19.42 -18.37
C THR A 39 4.08 20.02 -17.27
N ASP A 40 4.02 19.51 -16.04
CA ASP A 40 4.87 19.97 -14.96
C ASP A 40 6.33 19.50 -15.18
N THR A 41 6.56 18.22 -15.52
CA THR A 41 7.90 17.70 -15.78
C THR A 41 8.53 18.35 -17.02
N THR A 42 7.75 18.62 -18.09
CA THR A 42 8.22 19.39 -19.24
C THR A 42 8.68 20.80 -18.84
N LYS A 43 7.96 21.50 -17.96
CA LYS A 43 8.39 22.82 -17.44
C LYS A 43 9.65 22.75 -16.57
N LEU A 44 9.88 21.65 -15.89
CA LEU A 44 11.10 21.38 -15.12
C LEU A 44 12.28 21.00 -16.01
N GLY A 45 12.03 20.68 -17.30
CA GLY A 45 13.06 20.26 -18.26
C GLY A 45 13.41 18.77 -18.18
N THR A 46 12.61 17.97 -17.51
CA THR A 46 12.78 16.52 -17.37
C THR A 46 11.98 15.73 -18.40
N ASP A 47 10.77 16.19 -18.76
CA ASP A 47 9.88 15.65 -19.80
C ASP A 47 9.73 14.12 -19.74
N THR A 48 9.49 13.58 -18.55
CA THR A 48 9.63 12.17 -18.24
C THR A 48 8.36 11.38 -18.56
N THR A 49 8.51 10.20 -19.10
CA THR A 49 7.47 9.25 -19.47
C THR A 49 8.04 7.83 -19.40
N PRO A 50 7.42 6.93 -18.62
CA PRO A 50 6.27 7.10 -17.72
C PRO A 50 6.63 7.80 -16.40
N PRO A 51 5.63 8.21 -15.57
CA PRO A 51 5.89 8.88 -14.28
C PRO A 51 6.37 7.94 -13.17
N ASP A 52 6.10 6.65 -13.24
CA ASP A 52 6.29 5.66 -12.17
C ASP A 52 5.80 6.20 -10.82
N THR A 53 4.47 6.30 -10.74
CA THR A 53 3.75 7.07 -9.73
C THR A 53 4.05 6.60 -8.32
N MET A 54 4.68 7.45 -7.50
CA MET A 54 5.07 7.14 -6.14
C MET A 54 4.81 8.34 -5.21
N GLY A 55 4.51 8.04 -3.95
CA GLY A 55 4.29 9.07 -2.93
C GLY A 55 4.12 8.49 -1.54
N ALA A 56 4.18 9.37 -0.54
CA ALA A 56 4.00 9.02 0.86
C ALA A 56 3.31 10.14 1.65
N ALA A 57 2.58 9.76 2.69
CA ALA A 57 1.96 10.68 3.63
C ALA A 57 2.77 10.75 4.93
N GLY A 58 3.12 11.96 5.35
CA GLY A 58 3.69 12.26 6.67
C GLY A 58 2.67 12.91 7.60
N PRO A 59 3.08 13.42 8.77
CA PRO A 59 2.15 14.01 9.73
C PRO A 59 1.36 15.21 9.18
N ASN A 60 2.02 16.08 8.41
CA ASN A 60 1.45 17.35 7.95
C ASN A 60 1.46 17.51 6.42
N HIS A 61 2.18 16.66 5.70
CA HIS A 61 2.43 16.79 4.28
C HIS A 61 2.17 15.48 3.55
N PHE A 62 1.90 15.60 2.26
CA PHE A 62 2.01 14.53 1.29
C PHE A 62 3.20 14.85 0.38
N VAL A 63 4.08 13.88 0.16
CA VAL A 63 5.20 13.97 -0.78
C VAL A 63 4.89 13.08 -1.97
N GLU A 64 5.01 13.62 -3.16
CA GLU A 64 4.99 12.90 -4.43
C GLU A 64 6.41 12.93 -4.99
N PHE A 65 6.97 11.77 -5.27
CA PHE A 65 8.28 11.62 -5.87
C PHE A 65 8.15 10.64 -7.03
N ILE A 66 8.20 11.16 -8.22
CA ILE A 66 8.00 10.44 -9.48
C ILE A 66 9.16 10.71 -10.41
N ASN A 67 9.30 9.92 -11.46
CA ASN A 67 10.31 10.20 -12.50
C ASN A 67 10.21 11.66 -12.94
N GLY A 68 11.31 12.37 -12.83
CA GLY A 68 11.44 13.77 -13.25
C GLY A 68 10.91 14.82 -12.27
N ALA A 69 10.29 14.48 -11.13
CA ALA A 69 9.74 15.49 -10.23
C ALA A 69 9.64 15.08 -8.76
N PHE A 70 9.96 16.02 -7.88
CA PHE A 70 9.71 15.95 -6.45
C PHE A 70 8.76 17.08 -6.05
N ALA A 71 7.60 16.74 -5.50
CA ALA A 71 6.58 17.70 -5.11
C ALA A 71 6.12 17.49 -3.66
N ILE A 72 5.82 18.59 -2.97
CA ILE A 72 5.33 18.59 -1.58
C ILE A 72 3.99 19.29 -1.54
N TYR A 73 3.03 18.69 -0.86
CA TYR A 73 1.69 19.22 -0.65
C TYR A 73 1.34 19.27 0.83
N THR A 74 0.51 20.26 1.22
CA THR A 74 -0.23 20.12 2.47
C THR A 74 -1.19 18.94 2.36
N LYS A 75 -1.66 18.41 3.49
CA LYS A 75 -2.72 17.38 3.48
C LYS A 75 -4.04 17.85 2.88
N SER A 76 -4.24 19.17 2.72
CA SER A 76 -5.40 19.74 2.01
C SER A 76 -5.20 19.87 0.49
N GLY A 77 -4.05 19.43 -0.06
CA GLY A 77 -3.77 19.45 -1.50
C GLY A 77 -3.16 20.75 -2.03
N VAL A 78 -2.73 21.67 -1.16
CA VAL A 78 -2.01 22.86 -1.61
C VAL A 78 -0.55 22.49 -1.88
N ARG A 79 -0.10 22.65 -3.13
CA ARG A 79 1.29 22.40 -3.52
C ARG A 79 2.21 23.47 -2.96
N LEU A 80 3.15 23.06 -2.10
CA LEU A 80 4.13 23.94 -1.43
C LEU A 80 5.43 24.02 -2.23
N SER A 81 5.82 22.93 -2.90
CA SER A 81 7.05 22.84 -3.69
C SER A 81 6.84 21.94 -4.88
N LEU A 82 7.53 22.26 -5.97
CA LEU A 82 7.71 21.40 -7.15
C LEU A 82 9.10 21.70 -7.72
N ILE A 83 9.97 20.72 -7.73
CA ILE A 83 11.31 20.77 -8.32
C ILE A 83 11.56 19.51 -9.14
N SER A 84 12.59 19.50 -10.00
CA SER A 84 13.00 18.27 -10.64
C SER A 84 13.64 17.31 -9.63
N ASP A 85 13.61 16.01 -9.92
CA ASP A 85 14.36 14.97 -9.22
C ASP A 85 15.85 15.32 -9.15
N ILE A 86 16.45 15.72 -10.27
CA ILE A 86 17.85 16.18 -10.33
C ILE A 86 18.12 17.25 -9.28
N LEU A 87 17.31 18.31 -9.25
CA LEU A 87 17.47 19.40 -8.28
C LEU A 87 17.23 18.95 -6.83
N PHE A 88 16.34 17.99 -6.61
CA PHE A 88 16.15 17.38 -5.28
C PHE A 88 17.45 16.72 -4.80
N TRP A 89 18.09 15.89 -5.63
CA TRP A 89 19.32 15.20 -5.27
C TRP A 89 20.51 16.15 -5.11
N GLU A 90 20.63 17.16 -5.96
CA GLU A 90 21.65 18.20 -5.80
C GLU A 90 21.50 18.95 -4.47
N ASN A 91 20.29 19.35 -4.12
CA ASN A 91 19.97 20.01 -2.85
C ASN A 91 20.23 19.09 -1.65
N ALA A 92 20.09 17.80 -1.81
CA ALA A 92 20.40 16.79 -0.79
C ALA A 92 21.91 16.48 -0.67
N GLY A 93 22.75 17.02 -1.56
CA GLY A 93 24.20 16.92 -1.50
C GLY A 93 24.85 15.96 -2.52
N ILE A 94 24.11 15.44 -3.48
CA ILE A 94 24.66 14.63 -4.58
C ILE A 94 25.30 15.55 -5.61
N SER A 95 26.50 15.18 -6.09
CA SER A 95 27.19 15.92 -7.14
C SER A 95 26.44 15.84 -8.48
N PRO A 96 26.30 16.94 -9.23
CA PRO A 96 25.75 16.91 -10.59
C PRO A 96 26.43 15.90 -11.51
N ALA A 97 27.74 15.67 -11.32
CA ALA A 97 28.48 14.69 -12.10
C ALA A 97 28.03 13.23 -11.84
N THR A 98 27.53 12.94 -10.64
CA THR A 98 27.04 11.61 -10.27
C THR A 98 25.71 11.26 -10.97
N ILE A 99 24.88 12.24 -11.26
CA ILE A 99 23.52 12.09 -11.80
C ILE A 99 23.39 12.61 -13.24
N SER A 100 24.53 12.83 -13.91
CA SER A 100 24.55 13.42 -15.26
C SER A 100 23.98 12.54 -16.38
N ALA A 101 23.87 11.24 -16.16
CA ALA A 101 23.27 10.30 -17.10
C ALA A 101 21.73 10.31 -17.08
N GLY A 102 21.13 10.98 -16.11
CA GLY A 102 19.68 10.96 -15.82
C GLY A 102 19.32 10.01 -14.70
N LEU A 103 18.07 10.05 -14.28
CA LEU A 103 17.53 9.36 -13.13
C LEU A 103 16.24 8.62 -13.51
N THR A 104 15.89 7.56 -12.76
CA THR A 104 14.65 6.79 -12.91
C THR A 104 14.29 6.03 -11.63
N ASP A 105 13.05 5.57 -11.54
CA ASP A 105 12.53 4.65 -10.53
C ASP A 105 12.58 5.22 -9.11
N THR A 106 11.89 6.33 -8.92
CA THR A 106 11.85 7.01 -7.62
C THR A 106 11.06 6.24 -6.57
N ARG A 107 11.53 6.29 -5.31
CA ARG A 107 10.79 5.78 -4.14
C ARG A 107 10.80 6.81 -3.02
N VAL A 108 9.71 6.89 -2.26
CA VAL A 108 9.63 7.71 -1.05
C VAL A 108 8.74 7.06 0.01
N VAL A 109 9.21 7.04 1.25
CA VAL A 109 8.44 6.57 2.41
C VAL A 109 8.61 7.54 3.59
N TYR A 110 7.59 7.64 4.43
CA TYR A 110 7.68 8.27 5.74
C TYR A 110 7.78 7.20 6.82
N ASP A 111 8.87 7.21 7.58
CA ASP A 111 9.08 6.32 8.72
C ASP A 111 8.58 6.97 10.01
N VAL A 112 7.53 6.40 10.56
CA VAL A 112 6.91 6.87 11.82
C VAL A 112 7.89 6.74 12.98
N GLY A 113 8.72 5.68 12.99
CA GLY A 113 9.63 5.37 14.09
C GLY A 113 10.74 6.40 14.26
N SER A 114 11.35 6.88 13.19
CA SER A 114 12.39 7.92 13.23
C SER A 114 11.88 9.34 13.01
N HIS A 115 10.61 9.50 12.65
CA HIS A 115 10.04 10.78 12.21
C HIS A 115 10.82 11.40 11.04
N ARG A 116 11.19 10.56 10.04
CA ARG A 116 11.98 10.94 8.87
C ARG A 116 11.32 10.41 7.59
N TRP A 117 11.60 11.11 6.53
CA TRP A 117 11.35 10.63 5.18
C TRP A 117 12.62 9.95 4.68
N PHE A 118 12.45 8.89 3.91
CA PHE A 118 13.50 8.25 3.15
C PHE A 118 13.10 8.24 1.69
N ALA A 119 14.10 8.39 0.80
CA ALA A 119 13.91 8.34 -0.65
C ALA A 119 15.05 7.56 -1.29
N SER A 120 14.76 6.88 -2.40
CA SER A 120 15.76 6.28 -3.28
C SER A 120 15.45 6.57 -4.74
N GLU A 121 16.47 6.43 -5.59
CA GLU A 121 16.41 6.55 -7.03
C GLU A 121 17.69 5.98 -7.65
N ILE A 122 17.68 5.60 -8.91
CA ILE A 122 18.84 5.06 -9.61
C ILE A 122 19.25 5.92 -10.78
N THR A 123 20.55 5.88 -11.13
CA THR A 123 21.06 6.59 -12.31
C THR A 123 21.00 5.72 -13.55
N LEU A 124 20.82 6.36 -14.71
CA LEU A 124 20.72 5.70 -16.02
C LEU A 124 22.10 5.37 -16.65
N ASP A 125 23.16 5.37 -15.86
CA ASP A 125 24.49 5.00 -16.34
C ASP A 125 24.54 3.53 -16.77
N THR A 126 25.10 3.26 -17.94
CA THR A 126 25.32 1.89 -18.42
C THR A 126 26.49 1.19 -17.75
N THR A 127 27.38 1.95 -17.09
CA THR A 127 28.51 1.43 -16.32
C THR A 127 28.70 2.24 -15.06
N GLY A 128 28.78 1.55 -13.93
CA GLY A 128 28.98 2.21 -12.64
C GLY A 128 27.75 2.99 -12.14
N ALA A 129 26.55 2.60 -12.61
CA ALA A 129 25.32 3.20 -12.20
C ALA A 129 25.16 3.24 -10.67
N GLN A 130 24.62 4.33 -10.18
CA GLN A 130 24.51 4.61 -8.75
C GLN A 130 23.11 4.35 -8.25
N VAL A 131 23.01 3.85 -7.03
CA VAL A 131 21.82 3.88 -6.20
C VAL A 131 21.96 5.08 -5.27
N LEU A 132 20.98 5.95 -5.30
CA LEU A 132 20.90 7.13 -4.46
C LEU A 132 19.98 6.83 -3.27
N VAL A 133 20.33 7.29 -2.09
CA VAL A 133 19.48 7.18 -0.89
C VAL A 133 19.55 8.47 -0.10
N ALA A 134 18.40 9.00 0.28
CA ALA A 134 18.30 10.22 1.07
C ALA A 134 17.41 10.03 2.31
N ARG A 135 17.64 10.89 3.30
CA ARG A 135 16.73 11.05 4.43
C ARG A 135 16.52 12.52 4.73
N SER A 136 15.34 12.89 5.24
CA SER A 136 15.06 14.26 5.71
C SER A 136 15.64 14.48 7.10
N ASP A 137 15.98 15.74 7.44
CA ASP A 137 16.45 16.09 8.79
C ASP A 137 15.33 16.10 9.83
N THR A 138 14.08 16.28 9.42
CA THR A 138 12.89 16.31 10.29
C THR A 138 11.69 15.63 9.63
N SER A 139 10.55 15.59 10.30
CA SER A 139 9.26 15.16 9.72
C SER A 139 8.67 16.18 8.72
N ASP A 140 9.25 17.38 8.61
CA ASP A 140 8.89 18.38 7.60
C ASP A 140 9.73 18.16 6.33
N PRO A 141 9.14 17.71 5.21
CA PRO A 141 9.86 17.43 3.97
C PRO A 141 10.32 18.68 3.23
N THR A 142 9.82 19.87 3.62
CA THR A 142 10.28 21.16 3.05
C THR A 142 11.64 21.59 3.59
N GLY A 143 12.11 20.93 4.64
CA GLY A 143 13.40 21.19 5.27
C GLY A 143 14.56 20.55 4.53
N THR A 144 15.68 20.40 5.22
CA THR A 144 16.93 19.86 4.66
C THR A 144 16.84 18.33 4.50
N TRP A 145 17.32 17.85 3.36
CA TRP A 145 17.58 16.45 3.10
C TRP A 145 19.10 16.21 3.03
N LYS A 146 19.51 14.98 3.29
CA LYS A 146 20.90 14.53 3.13
C LYS A 146 20.92 13.21 2.41
N ALA A 147 21.71 13.17 1.35
CA ALA A 147 21.80 12.02 0.47
C ALA A 147 23.21 11.43 0.47
N LEU A 148 23.23 10.15 0.18
CA LEU A 148 24.42 9.35 -0.10
C LEU A 148 24.17 8.56 -1.38
N HIS A 149 25.23 8.03 -1.97
CA HIS A 149 25.14 7.16 -3.14
C HIS A 149 26.19 6.05 -3.06
N PHE A 150 25.91 4.98 -3.76
CA PHE A 150 26.84 3.86 -3.92
C PHE A 150 26.60 3.19 -5.28
N THR A 151 27.60 2.51 -5.80
CA THR A 151 27.47 1.77 -7.05
C THR A 151 26.46 0.65 -6.88
N GLY A 152 25.44 0.59 -7.72
CA GLY A 152 24.35 -0.37 -7.64
C GLY A 152 24.80 -1.81 -7.81
N ASN A 153 25.76 -2.03 -8.72
CA ASN A 153 26.37 -3.34 -8.91
C ASN A 153 27.85 -3.24 -9.29
N THR A 154 28.52 -4.39 -9.30
CA THR A 154 29.91 -4.51 -9.73
C THR A 154 29.96 -4.93 -11.20
N GLY A 155 30.58 -4.12 -12.05
CA GLY A 155 30.83 -4.44 -13.46
C GLY A 155 30.03 -3.65 -14.48
N THR A 156 29.65 -4.28 -15.59
CA THR A 156 28.99 -3.67 -16.76
C THR A 156 27.48 -3.94 -16.74
N ARG A 157 26.83 -3.75 -15.60
CA ARG A 157 25.39 -3.97 -15.44
C ARG A 157 24.69 -2.65 -15.13
N SER A 158 23.47 -2.51 -15.63
CA SER A 158 22.58 -1.41 -15.32
C SER A 158 21.59 -1.86 -14.26
N PRO A 159 21.41 -1.14 -13.13
CA PRO A 159 20.30 -1.36 -12.23
C PRO A 159 18.99 -0.92 -12.87
N ASP A 160 17.90 -1.53 -12.46
CA ASP A 160 16.54 -1.19 -12.85
C ASP A 160 15.60 -1.47 -11.67
N PHE A 161 14.44 -0.84 -11.65
CA PHE A 161 13.37 -1.09 -10.69
C PHE A 161 13.85 -1.14 -9.24
N ASP A 162 14.43 -0.04 -8.73
CA ASP A 162 14.79 0.00 -7.32
C ASP A 162 13.54 -0.06 -6.42
N THR A 163 13.69 -0.70 -5.28
CA THR A 163 12.67 -0.82 -4.25
C THR A 163 13.16 -0.20 -2.95
N LEU A 164 12.26 0.27 -2.10
CA LEU A 164 12.62 0.89 -0.83
C LEU A 164 11.79 0.33 0.32
N GLY A 165 12.44 -0.37 1.24
CA GLY A 165 11.86 -0.86 2.48
C GLY A 165 12.45 -0.16 3.70
N VAL A 166 11.64 0.08 4.71
CA VAL A 166 12.09 0.66 6.00
C VAL A 166 11.39 -0.04 7.15
N ASP A 167 12.17 -0.49 8.12
CA ASP A 167 11.64 -1.01 9.38
C ASP A 167 12.29 -0.31 10.59
N SER A 168 12.16 -0.88 11.78
CA SER A 168 12.75 -0.31 13.00
C SER A 168 14.27 -0.30 13.00
N THR A 169 14.93 -1.16 12.23
CA THR A 169 16.37 -1.41 12.26
C THR A 169 17.11 -1.08 10.97
N GLY A 170 16.49 -1.26 9.82
CA GLY A 170 17.11 -1.15 8.51
C GLY A 170 16.37 -0.26 7.52
N VAL A 171 17.11 0.19 6.52
CA VAL A 171 16.62 0.70 5.24
C VAL A 171 17.14 -0.25 4.17
N TYR A 172 16.25 -0.72 3.32
CA TYR A 172 16.48 -1.80 2.38
C TYR A 172 16.25 -1.31 0.95
N ILE A 173 17.16 -1.65 0.05
CA ILE A 173 17.01 -1.34 -1.37
C ILE A 173 17.29 -2.62 -2.15
N GLY A 174 16.31 -3.04 -2.97
CA GLY A 174 16.49 -4.08 -3.97
C GLY A 174 16.67 -3.44 -5.34
N ILE A 175 17.39 -4.09 -6.23
CA ILE A 175 17.50 -3.70 -7.64
C ILE A 175 17.54 -4.95 -8.52
N ASP A 176 17.00 -4.83 -9.70
CA ASP A 176 17.22 -5.76 -10.79
C ASP A 176 18.48 -5.38 -11.56
N ASN A 177 19.19 -6.37 -12.04
CA ASN A 177 20.42 -6.17 -12.79
C ASN A 177 20.24 -6.57 -14.25
N PHE A 178 20.52 -5.65 -15.17
CA PHE A 178 20.52 -5.90 -16.60
C PHE A 178 21.91 -5.77 -17.17
N SER A 179 22.24 -6.56 -18.16
CA SER A 179 23.43 -6.34 -18.99
C SER A 179 23.27 -5.06 -19.82
N ILE A 180 24.36 -4.51 -20.36
CA ILE A 180 24.29 -3.36 -21.27
C ILE A 180 23.39 -3.65 -22.50
N SER A 181 23.22 -4.91 -22.87
CA SER A 181 22.30 -5.32 -23.95
C SER A 181 20.84 -5.46 -23.52
N GLY A 182 20.49 -5.12 -22.27
CA GLY A 182 19.12 -5.22 -21.75
C GLY A 182 18.69 -6.62 -21.33
N THR A 183 19.64 -7.57 -21.17
CA THR A 183 19.29 -8.91 -20.68
C THR A 183 19.33 -8.91 -19.15
N PHE A 184 18.26 -9.38 -18.51
CA PHE A 184 18.21 -9.61 -17.07
C PHE A 184 19.30 -10.59 -16.62
N THR A 185 20.02 -10.26 -15.55
CA THR A 185 21.21 -11.02 -15.10
C THR A 185 21.20 -11.37 -13.62
N GLY A 186 20.09 -11.16 -12.93
CA GLY A 186 19.88 -11.43 -11.51
C GLY A 186 19.55 -10.17 -10.72
N VAL A 187 19.57 -10.27 -9.43
CA VAL A 187 19.14 -9.20 -8.51
C VAL A 187 20.25 -8.85 -7.52
N SER A 188 20.19 -7.66 -6.95
CA SER A 188 21.05 -7.27 -5.82
C SER A 188 20.19 -6.64 -4.72
N PHE A 189 20.68 -6.74 -3.49
CA PHE A 189 19.96 -6.21 -2.34
C PHE A 189 20.93 -5.55 -1.35
N PHE A 190 20.51 -4.46 -0.75
CA PHE A 190 21.33 -3.66 0.15
C PHE A 190 20.58 -3.46 1.48
N SER A 191 21.25 -3.78 2.57
CA SER A 191 20.75 -3.54 3.93
C SER A 191 21.59 -2.47 4.59
N ILE A 192 20.98 -1.32 4.87
CA ILE A 192 21.63 -0.15 5.48
C ILE A 192 21.09 -0.02 6.91
N PRO A 193 21.92 -0.06 7.96
CA PRO A 193 21.44 0.22 9.30
C PRO A 193 20.73 1.57 9.36
N LYS A 194 19.47 1.60 9.76
CA LYS A 194 18.69 2.86 9.81
C LYS A 194 19.35 3.91 10.69
N ALA A 195 19.98 3.49 11.78
CA ALA A 195 20.72 4.37 12.68
C ALA A 195 21.83 5.14 11.96
N ASP A 196 22.49 4.53 10.97
CA ASP A 196 23.57 5.16 10.21
C ASP A 196 23.02 6.25 9.27
N LEU A 197 21.88 6.01 8.63
CA LEU A 197 21.25 7.02 7.77
C LEU A 197 20.67 8.19 8.55
N VAL A 198 20.08 7.95 9.72
CA VAL A 198 19.54 9.04 10.57
C VAL A 198 20.62 9.79 11.33
N ALA A 199 21.84 9.28 11.38
CA ALA A 199 22.98 9.96 11.97
C ALA A 199 23.27 11.30 11.29
N ASN A 200 24.05 12.14 11.95
CA ASN A 200 24.48 13.44 11.40
C ASN A 200 26.00 13.61 11.53
N PRO A 201 26.75 13.48 10.44
CA PRO A 201 26.31 13.17 9.06
C PRO A 201 25.81 11.72 8.90
N PRO A 202 24.99 11.45 7.86
CA PRO A 202 24.62 10.06 7.53
C PRO A 202 25.81 9.27 7.00
N SER A 203 25.75 7.93 7.07
CA SER A 203 26.85 7.06 6.67
C SER A 203 26.34 5.77 6.01
N LEU A 204 27.14 5.20 5.12
CA LEU A 204 26.98 3.86 4.55
C LEU A 204 28.06 2.88 5.04
N ALA A 205 28.85 3.27 6.07
CA ALA A 205 30.01 2.48 6.50
C ALA A 205 29.66 1.06 6.97
N ASN A 206 28.46 0.86 7.50
CA ASN A 206 27.98 -0.45 7.95
C ASN A 206 26.94 -1.07 7.01
N MET A 207 26.76 -0.53 5.79
CA MET A 207 25.89 -1.14 4.78
C MET A 207 26.38 -2.55 4.43
N THR A 208 25.47 -3.50 4.37
CA THR A 208 25.74 -4.84 3.85
C THR A 208 25.19 -4.96 2.44
N ARG A 209 26.01 -5.45 1.53
CA ARG A 209 25.68 -5.68 0.13
C ARG A 209 25.48 -7.17 -0.12
N PHE A 210 24.45 -7.50 -0.85
CA PHE A 210 24.17 -8.82 -1.40
C PHE A 210 24.11 -8.68 -2.92
N ASP A 211 25.30 -8.66 -3.53
CA ASP A 211 25.44 -8.44 -4.97
C ASP A 211 25.21 -9.73 -5.76
N ASN A 212 24.53 -9.63 -6.89
CA ASN A 212 24.33 -10.73 -7.83
C ASN A 212 23.70 -11.99 -7.19
N LEU A 213 22.66 -11.79 -6.43
CA LEU A 213 21.88 -12.88 -5.89
C LEU A 213 21.23 -13.68 -7.02
N ASP A 214 21.16 -14.99 -6.83
CA ASP A 214 20.49 -15.89 -7.77
C ASP A 214 18.97 -15.72 -7.67
N ASN A 215 18.37 -15.17 -8.71
CA ASN A 215 16.92 -14.97 -8.76
C ASN A 215 16.11 -16.28 -8.73
N MET A 216 16.74 -17.40 -9.03
CA MET A 216 16.12 -18.72 -8.84
C MET A 216 16.06 -19.16 -7.36
N ILE A 217 16.67 -18.40 -6.44
CA ILE A 217 16.64 -18.69 -5.00
C ILE A 217 15.87 -17.59 -4.26
N TYR A 218 16.06 -16.34 -4.67
CA TYR A 218 15.57 -15.16 -3.94
C TYR A 218 14.40 -14.45 -4.64
N GLY A 219 14.02 -14.90 -5.84
CA GLY A 219 13.01 -14.24 -6.67
C GLY A 219 13.55 -13.02 -7.43
N SER A 220 12.68 -12.28 -8.07
CA SER A 220 12.95 -11.01 -8.76
C SER A 220 12.23 -9.84 -8.08
N GLU A 221 12.61 -8.61 -8.42
CA GLU A 221 12.04 -7.37 -7.88
C GLU A 221 11.96 -7.41 -6.33
N LEU A 222 13.12 -7.63 -5.70
CA LEU A 222 13.23 -7.85 -4.26
C LEU A 222 12.66 -6.69 -3.44
N GLN A 223 11.53 -6.88 -2.78
CA GLN A 223 10.89 -5.86 -1.95
C GLN A 223 11.33 -5.99 -0.49
N GLY A 224 12.12 -5.02 0.00
CA GLY A 224 12.27 -4.84 1.43
C GLY A 224 10.95 -4.45 2.07
N VAL A 225 10.48 -5.19 3.07
CA VAL A 225 9.16 -4.95 3.68
C VAL A 225 9.16 -3.67 4.51
N ASN A 226 8.23 -2.77 4.23
CA ASN A 226 7.97 -1.60 5.04
C ASN A 226 7.20 -1.98 6.31
N ASN A 227 7.83 -1.84 7.47
CA ASN A 227 7.23 -2.16 8.77
C ASN A 227 7.33 -0.97 9.72
N PRO A 228 6.24 -0.22 9.95
CA PRO A 228 6.23 0.93 10.85
C PRO A 228 6.23 0.55 12.33
N ASP A 229 6.01 -0.72 12.65
CA ASP A 229 5.89 -1.19 14.02
C ASP A 229 7.26 -1.30 14.71
N PRO A 230 7.33 -1.19 16.04
CA PRO A 230 8.54 -1.47 16.80
C PRO A 230 8.99 -2.93 16.57
N GLY A 231 10.23 -3.07 16.18
CA GLY A 231 10.81 -4.18 15.47
C GLY A 231 10.57 -5.59 15.96
N THR A 232 10.56 -6.47 14.97
CA THR A 232 10.65 -7.93 15.09
C THR A 232 12.08 -8.43 15.36
N GLY A 233 13.08 -7.55 15.29
CA GLY A 233 14.51 -7.89 15.43
C GLY A 233 15.16 -8.36 14.12
N HIS A 234 14.44 -8.44 13.03
CA HIS A 234 14.90 -8.78 11.68
C HIS A 234 14.09 -8.06 10.61
N GLY A 235 14.69 -7.87 9.45
CA GLY A 235 13.99 -7.41 8.24
C GLY A 235 13.46 -8.59 7.43
N VAL A 236 12.63 -8.28 6.44
CA VAL A 236 12.04 -9.27 5.53
C VAL A 236 12.15 -8.78 4.09
N ILE A 237 12.46 -9.69 3.18
CA ILE A 237 12.34 -9.52 1.73
C ILE A 237 11.17 -10.36 1.27
N ILE A 238 10.34 -9.80 0.41
CA ILE A 238 9.33 -10.52 -0.36
C ILE A 238 9.65 -10.33 -1.84
N ALA A 239 9.51 -11.38 -2.63
CA ALA A 239 9.76 -11.35 -4.07
C ALA A 239 8.81 -12.31 -4.81
N ILE A 240 8.65 -12.09 -6.12
CA ILE A 240 8.02 -13.07 -7.00
C ILE A 240 9.03 -14.18 -7.29
N ASP A 241 8.59 -15.44 -7.20
CA ASP A 241 9.43 -16.60 -7.47
C ASP A 241 9.69 -16.76 -8.97
N ASN A 242 10.93 -17.03 -9.34
CA ASN A 242 11.33 -17.25 -10.74
C ASN A 242 11.45 -18.72 -11.13
N LYS A 243 11.23 -19.64 -10.20
CA LYS A 243 11.27 -21.10 -10.50
C LYS A 243 9.99 -21.56 -11.17
N GLN A 244 8.88 -21.05 -10.68
CA GLN A 244 7.54 -21.41 -11.17
C GLN A 244 6.50 -20.41 -10.73
N PHE A 245 5.40 -20.31 -11.48
CA PHE A 245 4.22 -19.58 -11.06
C PHE A 245 3.62 -20.14 -9.77
N GLN A 246 2.83 -19.32 -9.07
CA GLN A 246 2.12 -19.66 -7.84
C GLN A 246 3.04 -19.81 -6.61
N LEU A 247 4.17 -19.11 -6.62
CA LEU A 247 5.04 -18.97 -5.47
C LEU A 247 5.40 -17.50 -5.22
N VAL A 248 5.57 -17.20 -3.95
CA VAL A 248 6.17 -15.95 -3.45
C VAL A 248 7.34 -16.32 -2.56
N ASP A 249 8.48 -15.74 -2.81
CA ASP A 249 9.69 -15.95 -2.01
C ASP A 249 9.72 -15.01 -0.81
N ARG A 250 9.97 -15.57 0.37
CA ARG A 250 10.15 -14.83 1.61
C ARG A 250 11.52 -15.11 2.21
N THR A 251 12.35 -14.08 2.38
CA THR A 251 13.70 -14.18 2.96
C THR A 251 13.83 -13.27 4.19
N THR A 252 14.42 -13.79 5.26
CA THR A 252 14.73 -12.99 6.46
C THR A 252 16.06 -12.26 6.30
N ILE A 253 16.16 -11.01 6.79
CA ILE A 253 17.39 -10.24 6.90
C ILE A 253 17.78 -10.21 8.39
N ASN A 254 18.78 -10.98 8.76
CA ASN A 254 19.26 -11.03 10.14
C ASN A 254 20.31 -9.95 10.38
N GLY A 255 20.24 -9.28 11.53
CA GLY A 255 21.26 -8.30 11.94
C GLY A 255 21.23 -6.99 11.13
N SER A 256 20.11 -6.63 10.53
CA SER A 256 19.94 -5.43 9.68
C SER A 256 20.26 -4.09 10.36
N GLY A 257 20.24 -4.04 11.70
CA GLY A 257 20.60 -2.84 12.48
C GLY A 257 22.10 -2.60 12.66
N ALA A 258 22.97 -3.44 12.07
CA ALA A 258 24.43 -3.36 12.22
C ALA A 258 25.14 -3.82 10.94
N ALA A 259 26.46 -3.67 10.91
CA ALA A 259 27.28 -4.23 9.84
C ALA A 259 27.21 -5.76 9.81
N GLY A 260 27.33 -6.34 8.62
CA GLY A 260 27.39 -7.79 8.45
C GLY A 260 26.04 -8.48 8.59
N ALA A 261 24.97 -7.83 8.15
CA ALA A 261 23.67 -8.48 7.99
C ALA A 261 23.79 -9.75 7.12
N THR A 262 22.93 -10.74 7.37
CA THR A 262 22.92 -12.00 6.62
C THR A 262 21.51 -12.33 6.14
N LEU A 263 21.39 -12.98 4.99
CA LEU A 263 20.13 -13.54 4.52
C LEU A 263 19.89 -14.92 5.15
N GLY A 264 18.68 -15.13 5.59
CA GLY A 264 18.21 -16.46 6.01
C GLY A 264 17.90 -17.33 4.79
N THR A 265 17.45 -18.56 5.05
CA THR A 265 16.94 -19.43 4.00
C THR A 265 15.64 -18.85 3.44
N THR A 266 15.55 -18.76 2.13
CA THR A 266 14.31 -18.38 1.44
C THR A 266 13.26 -19.48 1.63
N VAL A 267 12.04 -19.06 1.87
CA VAL A 267 10.87 -19.92 2.01
C VAL A 267 9.91 -19.62 0.87
N ASP A 268 9.65 -20.64 0.07
CA ASP A 268 8.66 -20.59 -1.01
C ASP A 268 7.25 -20.70 -0.40
N ILE A 269 6.40 -19.74 -0.69
CA ILE A 269 5.03 -19.64 -0.16
C ILE A 269 4.06 -19.84 -1.32
N ASN A 270 3.28 -20.92 -1.25
CA ASN A 270 2.31 -21.23 -2.29
C ASN A 270 1.16 -20.22 -2.28
N ASN A 271 0.80 -19.76 -3.46
CA ASN A 271 -0.42 -19.00 -3.74
C ASN A 271 -1.25 -19.69 -4.84
N THR A 272 -2.46 -19.21 -5.08
CA THR A 272 -3.40 -19.87 -6.03
C THR A 272 -3.35 -19.22 -7.42
N TYR A 273 -3.04 -17.93 -7.48
CA TYR A 273 -3.19 -17.13 -8.69
C TYR A 273 -1.85 -16.55 -9.10
N ASP A 274 -1.41 -16.87 -10.31
CA ASP A 274 -0.20 -16.30 -10.87
C ASP A 274 -0.13 -16.54 -12.38
N ALA A 275 0.10 -15.50 -13.15
CA ALA A 275 0.34 -15.54 -14.58
C ALA A 275 0.75 -14.14 -15.07
N TYR A 276 1.62 -14.04 -16.05
CA TYR A 276 1.96 -12.75 -16.65
C TYR A 276 0.73 -12.04 -17.24
N PRO A 277 0.52 -10.74 -16.93
CA PRO A 277 -0.55 -9.96 -17.48
C PRO A 277 -0.39 -9.75 -18.99
N ASN A 278 -1.47 -9.34 -19.65
CA ASN A 278 -1.46 -8.89 -21.03
C ASN A 278 -1.63 -7.37 -21.09
N PRO A 279 -1.19 -6.70 -22.17
CA PRO A 279 -1.49 -5.27 -22.33
C PRO A 279 -2.98 -4.96 -22.20
N ALA A 280 -3.33 -4.03 -21.30
CA ALA A 280 -4.71 -3.69 -21.00
C ALA A 280 -5.39 -2.96 -22.16
N ALA A 281 -6.63 -3.33 -22.44
CA ALA A 281 -7.43 -2.69 -23.47
C ALA A 281 -7.92 -1.31 -23.03
N GLN A 282 -8.06 -0.38 -24.01
CA GLN A 282 -8.74 0.90 -23.80
C GLN A 282 -9.64 1.22 -25.01
N PRO A 283 -10.59 2.17 -24.91
CA PRO A 283 -11.38 2.59 -26.04
C PRO A 283 -10.52 3.07 -27.21
N GLY A 284 -10.90 2.76 -28.44
CA GLY A 284 -10.15 3.13 -29.64
C GLY A 284 -9.19 2.06 -30.13
N GLY A 285 -9.09 0.91 -29.45
CA GLY A 285 -8.36 -0.29 -29.89
C GLY A 285 -6.87 -0.25 -29.63
N GLN A 286 -6.36 0.74 -28.94
CA GLN A 286 -4.98 0.79 -28.46
C GLN A 286 -4.88 0.06 -27.11
N THR A 287 -3.70 -0.37 -26.76
CA THR A 287 -3.44 -1.03 -25.46
C THR A 287 -2.38 -0.26 -24.67
N VAL A 288 -2.44 -0.37 -23.36
CA VAL A 288 -1.40 0.12 -22.45
C VAL A 288 -0.66 -1.05 -21.83
N ASP A 289 0.61 -0.84 -21.55
CA ASP A 289 1.46 -1.78 -20.85
C ASP A 289 0.98 -1.92 -19.40
N THR A 290 0.95 -3.13 -18.89
CA THR A 290 0.57 -3.46 -17.51
C THR A 290 1.70 -4.16 -16.76
N GLY A 291 2.90 -4.12 -17.33
CA GLY A 291 4.11 -4.71 -16.77
C GLY A 291 4.10 -6.23 -16.80
N ASP A 292 4.66 -6.79 -15.78
CA ASP A 292 4.67 -8.21 -15.46
C ASP A 292 3.93 -8.48 -14.14
N ASP A 293 4.15 -9.65 -13.53
CA ASP A 293 3.51 -10.07 -12.28
C ASP A 293 4.20 -9.55 -11.02
N ARG A 294 5.12 -8.56 -11.13
CA ARG A 294 5.85 -7.95 -10.01
C ARG A 294 4.94 -7.25 -8.99
N PHE A 295 5.46 -7.05 -7.79
CA PHE A 295 4.83 -6.14 -6.82
C PHE A 295 5.15 -4.69 -7.22
N SER A 296 4.21 -4.04 -7.90
CA SER A 296 4.32 -2.66 -8.41
C SER A 296 4.33 -1.59 -7.32
N SER A 297 4.13 -1.98 -6.06
CA SER A 297 4.06 -1.08 -4.91
C SER A 297 4.80 -1.67 -3.73
N PHE A 298 4.89 -0.88 -2.67
CA PHE A 298 5.48 -1.33 -1.42
C PHE A 298 4.76 -2.55 -0.84
N VAL A 299 5.54 -3.55 -0.43
CA VAL A 299 5.10 -4.61 0.47
C VAL A 299 5.13 -4.06 1.90
N ARG A 300 4.03 -4.19 2.63
CA ARG A 300 3.85 -3.59 3.95
C ARG A 300 3.53 -4.61 5.01
N GLN A 301 4.11 -4.44 6.18
CA GLN A 301 3.79 -5.23 7.37
C GLN A 301 3.05 -4.38 8.39
N VAL A 302 2.04 -4.97 9.03
CA VAL A 302 1.35 -4.42 10.21
C VAL A 302 1.15 -5.56 11.20
N GLY A 303 1.71 -5.44 12.38
CA GLY A 303 1.77 -6.55 13.32
C GLY A 303 2.49 -7.76 12.71
N ASN A 304 1.82 -8.90 12.73
CA ASN A 304 2.35 -10.15 12.16
C ASN A 304 1.94 -10.40 10.70
N ASN A 305 1.29 -9.45 10.03
CA ASN A 305 0.75 -9.67 8.69
C ASN A 305 1.48 -8.81 7.66
N ILE A 306 1.89 -9.42 6.56
CA ILE A 306 2.49 -8.76 5.40
C ILE A 306 1.44 -8.70 4.30
N PHE A 307 1.23 -7.53 3.74
CA PHE A 307 0.25 -7.20 2.70
C PHE A 307 0.96 -6.90 1.40
N MET A 308 0.53 -7.55 0.32
CA MET A 308 1.10 -7.41 -1.01
C MET A 308 0.03 -7.56 -2.08
N ALA A 309 0.25 -6.97 -3.25
CA ALA A 309 -0.63 -7.09 -4.40
C ALA A 309 0.15 -6.93 -5.71
N ASN A 310 -0.26 -7.67 -6.73
CA ASN A 310 0.33 -7.63 -8.06
C ASN A 310 -0.74 -7.71 -9.16
N THR A 311 -0.34 -7.45 -10.40
CA THR A 311 -1.17 -7.64 -11.59
C THR A 311 -0.93 -9.03 -12.13
N ILE A 312 -2.00 -9.75 -12.44
CA ILE A 312 -1.91 -11.10 -13.05
C ILE A 312 -2.93 -11.24 -14.19
N LEU A 313 -2.72 -12.22 -15.04
CA LEU A 313 -3.72 -12.60 -16.04
C LEU A 313 -4.76 -13.56 -15.41
N GLN A 314 -6.05 -13.24 -15.55
CA GLN A 314 -7.15 -14.12 -15.18
C GLN A 314 -8.07 -14.35 -16.38
N GLY A 315 -7.98 -15.52 -16.99
CA GLY A 315 -8.69 -15.83 -18.23
C GLY A 315 -8.15 -15.03 -19.42
N SER A 316 -8.88 -14.01 -19.87
CA SER A 316 -8.47 -13.12 -20.97
C SER A 316 -8.32 -11.65 -20.55
N LYS A 317 -8.34 -11.39 -19.24
CA LYS A 317 -8.29 -10.05 -18.65
C LYS A 317 -7.28 -10.00 -17.52
N ASP A 318 -6.67 -8.84 -17.37
CA ASP A 318 -5.82 -8.60 -16.21
C ASP A 318 -6.67 -8.44 -14.95
N ALA A 319 -6.13 -8.91 -13.85
CA ALA A 319 -6.75 -8.90 -12.55
C ALA A 319 -5.76 -8.42 -11.49
N VAL A 320 -6.28 -7.82 -10.45
CA VAL A 320 -5.50 -7.55 -9.24
C VAL A 320 -5.54 -8.77 -8.34
N HIS A 321 -4.40 -9.34 -8.05
CA HIS A 321 -4.20 -10.36 -7.04
C HIS A 321 -3.70 -9.71 -5.75
N TRP A 322 -4.35 -9.98 -4.63
CA TRP A 322 -3.94 -9.52 -3.31
C TRP A 322 -3.68 -10.71 -2.39
N MET A 323 -2.67 -10.57 -1.55
CA MET A 323 -2.25 -11.59 -0.59
C MET A 323 -1.98 -10.97 0.77
N VAL A 324 -2.28 -11.72 1.83
CA VAL A 324 -1.92 -11.40 3.20
C VAL A 324 -1.20 -12.60 3.81
N LEU A 325 0.07 -12.41 4.12
CA LEU A 325 0.95 -13.44 4.67
C LEU A 325 1.04 -13.27 6.19
N SER A 326 0.88 -14.37 6.93
CA SER A 326 1.26 -14.44 8.35
C SER A 326 2.78 -14.63 8.45
N GLU A 327 3.50 -13.58 8.80
CA GLU A 327 4.97 -13.55 8.82
C GLU A 327 5.56 -14.66 9.70
N PRO A 328 5.14 -14.84 10.97
CA PRO A 328 5.73 -15.85 11.84
C PRO A 328 5.52 -17.30 11.36
N ASN A 329 4.47 -17.54 10.59
CA ASN A 329 4.07 -18.88 10.18
C ASN A 329 4.45 -19.21 8.73
N ASN A 330 4.88 -18.22 7.94
CA ASN A 330 5.14 -18.36 6.50
C ASN A 330 3.94 -18.99 5.74
N THR A 331 2.71 -18.53 6.06
CA THR A 331 1.49 -19.05 5.44
C THR A 331 0.56 -17.91 5.07
N LEU A 332 -0.13 -18.03 3.94
CA LEU A 332 -1.16 -17.07 3.57
C LEU A 332 -2.33 -17.14 4.56
N LEU A 333 -2.65 -15.99 5.14
CA LEU A 333 -3.86 -15.79 5.95
C LEU A 333 -5.09 -15.61 5.04
N GLY A 334 -4.87 -15.11 3.84
CA GLY A 334 -5.86 -14.97 2.80
C GLY A 334 -5.26 -14.42 1.53
N GLU A 335 -5.89 -14.76 0.43
CA GLU A 335 -5.60 -14.25 -0.91
C GLU A 335 -6.89 -14.16 -1.72
N GLY A 336 -6.87 -13.45 -2.83
CA GLY A 336 -7.97 -13.41 -3.78
C GLY A 336 -7.71 -12.46 -4.94
N ILE A 337 -8.63 -12.45 -5.88
CA ILE A 337 -8.53 -11.62 -7.08
C ILE A 337 -9.69 -10.63 -7.17
N ILE A 338 -9.41 -9.46 -7.77
CA ILE A 338 -10.40 -8.51 -8.26
C ILE A 338 -10.34 -8.55 -9.77
N SER A 339 -11.40 -9.02 -10.39
CA SER A 339 -11.51 -9.20 -11.84
C SER A 339 -12.97 -9.16 -12.30
N ASP A 340 -13.17 -8.88 -13.57
CA ASP A 340 -14.40 -9.16 -14.30
C ASP A 340 -14.09 -9.66 -15.74
N THR A 341 -15.10 -9.90 -16.55
CA THR A 341 -14.93 -10.44 -17.90
C THR A 341 -14.76 -9.38 -18.99
N THR A 342 -14.79 -8.10 -18.63
CA THR A 342 -14.87 -6.98 -19.58
C THR A 342 -13.74 -5.96 -19.41
N HIS A 343 -13.16 -5.87 -18.22
CA HIS A 343 -12.16 -4.88 -17.89
C HIS A 343 -10.84 -5.52 -17.47
N ASP A 344 -9.78 -4.78 -17.66
CA ASP A 344 -8.43 -5.06 -17.20
C ASP A 344 -8.15 -4.23 -15.94
N TYR A 345 -7.58 -4.84 -14.90
CA TYR A 345 -7.25 -4.25 -13.60
C TYR A 345 -5.75 -4.37 -13.37
N PHE A 346 -5.05 -3.27 -13.14
CA PHE A 346 -3.59 -3.25 -13.17
C PHE A 346 -2.97 -2.22 -12.21
N TYR A 347 -1.68 -2.36 -11.96
CA TYR A 347 -0.83 -1.56 -11.06
C TYR A 347 -1.45 -1.32 -9.70
N PRO A 348 -1.68 -2.38 -8.91
CA PRO A 348 -2.25 -2.25 -7.59
C PRO A 348 -1.26 -1.76 -6.56
N SER A 349 -1.79 -1.08 -5.54
CA SER A 349 -1.10 -0.79 -4.29
C SER A 349 -1.99 -1.06 -3.09
N ILE A 350 -1.42 -1.63 -2.02
CA ILE A 350 -2.16 -2.08 -0.85
C ILE A 350 -1.57 -1.52 0.44
N ALA A 351 -2.45 -1.16 1.37
CA ALA A 351 -2.06 -0.84 2.74
C ALA A 351 -3.09 -1.38 3.74
N ALA A 352 -2.64 -1.63 4.94
CA ALA A 352 -3.51 -2.03 6.04
C ALA A 352 -3.21 -1.22 7.30
N ASN A 353 -4.19 -1.09 8.17
CA ASN A 353 -4.07 -0.44 9.45
C ASN A 353 -4.09 -1.44 10.62
N HIS A 354 -3.72 -0.98 11.82
CA HIS A 354 -3.67 -1.82 13.03
C HIS A 354 -5.03 -2.38 13.45
N SER A 355 -6.12 -1.78 13.01
CA SER A 355 -7.47 -2.30 13.26
C SER A 355 -7.93 -3.33 12.22
N GLY A 356 -7.02 -3.77 11.33
CA GLY A 356 -7.25 -4.80 10.32
C GLY A 356 -7.99 -4.29 9.07
N GLY A 357 -8.17 -2.97 8.91
CA GLY A 357 -8.72 -2.41 7.68
C GLY A 357 -7.69 -2.41 6.57
N ILE A 358 -8.11 -2.74 5.34
CA ILE A 358 -7.29 -2.80 4.15
C ILE A 358 -7.84 -1.84 3.11
N LEU A 359 -6.99 -1.05 2.46
CA LEU A 359 -7.27 -0.35 1.23
C LEU A 359 -6.37 -0.90 0.13
N LEU A 360 -6.98 -1.28 -0.99
CA LEU A 360 -6.34 -1.74 -2.21
C LEU A 360 -6.79 -0.82 -3.34
N ALA A 361 -5.88 -0.07 -3.95
CA ALA A 361 -6.16 0.87 -5.04
C ALA A 361 -5.45 0.42 -6.32
N PHE A 362 -6.03 0.69 -7.49
CA PHE A 362 -5.53 0.22 -8.79
C PHE A 362 -6.16 1.00 -9.95
N ASN A 363 -5.60 0.83 -11.14
CA ASN A 363 -6.21 1.29 -12.37
C ASN A 363 -7.13 0.23 -12.98
N ARG A 364 -8.15 0.67 -13.72
CA ARG A 364 -9.06 -0.17 -14.48
C ARG A 364 -9.29 0.42 -15.87
N SER A 365 -9.28 -0.42 -16.89
CA SER A 365 -9.64 -0.01 -18.26
C SER A 365 -10.42 -1.11 -19.01
N GLY A 366 -10.87 -0.82 -20.22
CA GLY A 366 -11.58 -1.76 -21.09
C GLY A 366 -11.81 -1.20 -22.49
N SER A 367 -12.27 -2.02 -23.41
CA SER A 367 -12.43 -1.63 -24.83
C SER A 367 -13.65 -0.77 -25.14
N THR A 368 -14.63 -0.65 -24.21
CA THR A 368 -15.88 0.05 -24.46
C THR A 368 -15.75 1.55 -24.24
N SER A 369 -16.37 2.36 -25.12
CA SER A 369 -16.32 3.82 -25.00
C SER A 369 -17.14 4.39 -23.84
N SER A 370 -18.01 3.60 -23.23
CA SER A 370 -18.89 4.09 -22.16
C SER A 370 -18.22 4.05 -20.77
N ASP A 371 -17.38 3.04 -20.48
CA ASP A 371 -16.74 2.88 -19.17
C ASP A 371 -15.33 2.27 -19.24
N GLY A 372 -14.76 2.16 -20.44
CA GLY A 372 -13.42 1.58 -20.67
C GLY A 372 -12.26 2.56 -20.54
N ASN A 373 -12.50 3.85 -20.31
CA ASN A 373 -11.43 4.81 -20.08
C ASN A 373 -10.62 4.43 -18.84
N ILE A 374 -9.29 4.58 -18.92
CA ILE A 374 -8.43 4.28 -17.78
C ILE A 374 -8.86 5.13 -16.58
N SER A 375 -9.29 4.46 -15.52
CA SER A 375 -9.95 5.04 -14.35
C SER A 375 -9.32 4.50 -13.07
N ILE A 376 -9.44 5.24 -11.99
CA ILE A 376 -8.91 4.83 -10.68
C ILE A 376 -10.03 4.19 -9.87
N TYR A 377 -9.77 2.99 -9.37
CA TYR A 377 -10.66 2.22 -8.51
C TYR A 377 -9.96 1.84 -7.21
N ALA A 378 -10.74 1.49 -6.21
CA ALA A 378 -10.23 0.90 -4.98
C ALA A 378 -11.19 -0.14 -4.42
N ALA A 379 -10.68 -1.02 -3.57
CA ALA A 379 -11.48 -1.96 -2.78
C ALA A 379 -11.08 -1.87 -1.31
N VAL A 380 -12.03 -2.13 -0.43
CA VAL A 380 -11.80 -2.15 1.01
C VAL A 380 -11.93 -3.56 1.54
N GLY A 381 -10.97 -3.95 2.37
CA GLY A 381 -10.95 -5.25 3.01
C GLY A 381 -10.89 -5.16 4.53
N THR A 382 -10.95 -6.32 5.16
CA THR A 382 -10.79 -6.47 6.60
C THR A 382 -10.10 -7.79 6.92
N VAL A 383 -9.07 -7.73 7.76
CA VAL A 383 -8.51 -8.91 8.42
C VAL A 383 -9.45 -9.31 9.55
N THR A 384 -9.82 -10.56 9.59
CA THR A 384 -10.71 -11.15 10.61
C THR A 384 -9.96 -12.26 11.36
N SER A 385 -10.56 -12.79 12.41
CA SER A 385 -9.98 -13.94 13.14
C SER A 385 -9.92 -15.24 12.32
N THR A 386 -10.61 -15.30 11.18
CA THR A 386 -10.75 -16.49 10.34
C THR A 386 -10.15 -16.31 8.94
N GLY A 387 -9.49 -15.19 8.66
CA GLY A 387 -8.91 -14.89 7.34
C GLY A 387 -9.10 -13.43 6.92
N VAL A 388 -9.15 -13.19 5.63
CA VAL A 388 -9.29 -11.85 5.04
C VAL A 388 -10.56 -11.80 4.19
N ALA A 389 -11.34 -10.74 4.35
CA ALA A 389 -12.49 -10.46 3.50
C ALA A 389 -12.21 -9.17 2.70
N MET A 390 -12.30 -9.25 1.37
CA MET A 390 -12.19 -8.11 0.46
C MET A 390 -13.55 -7.81 -0.15
N GLY A 391 -13.93 -6.53 -0.20
CA GLY A 391 -15.17 -6.05 -0.82
C GLY A 391 -15.05 -5.84 -2.31
N SER A 392 -16.19 -5.53 -2.93
CA SER A 392 -16.23 -5.15 -4.34
C SER A 392 -15.51 -3.83 -4.58
N PRO A 393 -14.89 -3.64 -5.76
CA PRO A 393 -14.25 -2.38 -6.12
C PRO A 393 -15.28 -1.24 -6.25
N PHE A 394 -14.85 -0.03 -5.91
CA PHE A 394 -15.61 1.19 -6.09
C PHE A 394 -14.80 2.22 -6.88
N LEU A 395 -15.49 3.09 -7.59
CA LEU A 395 -14.89 4.15 -8.39
C LEU A 395 -14.31 5.24 -7.49
N VAL A 396 -13.03 5.55 -7.67
CA VAL A 396 -12.36 6.72 -7.05
C VAL A 396 -12.41 7.91 -8.01
N ARG A 397 -11.99 7.70 -9.26
CA ARG A 397 -12.01 8.71 -10.30
C ARG A 397 -12.28 8.10 -11.67
N GLN A 398 -13.33 8.57 -12.33
CA GLN A 398 -13.60 8.22 -13.72
C GLN A 398 -12.62 8.92 -14.65
N GLY A 399 -11.95 8.16 -15.52
CA GLY A 399 -11.16 8.68 -16.63
C GLY A 399 -12.04 9.23 -17.74
N THR A 400 -11.58 10.29 -18.38
CA THR A 400 -12.33 10.97 -19.46
C THR A 400 -11.66 10.82 -20.83
N ILE A 401 -10.47 10.22 -20.88
CA ILE A 401 -9.66 10.06 -22.09
C ILE A 401 -9.79 8.61 -22.56
N GLY A 402 -10.29 8.42 -23.78
CA GLY A 402 -10.62 7.12 -24.34
C GLY A 402 -9.53 6.47 -25.20
N ASN A 403 -8.47 7.17 -25.51
CA ASN A 403 -7.39 6.66 -26.36
C ASN A 403 -6.07 7.31 -25.93
N PHE A 404 -5.59 6.90 -24.77
CA PHE A 404 -4.32 7.39 -24.24
C PHE A 404 -3.14 6.74 -24.97
N HIS A 405 -2.14 7.54 -25.34
CA HIS A 405 -0.92 7.10 -25.99
C HIS A 405 0.18 8.16 -25.82
N PHE A 406 1.44 7.76 -25.82
CA PHE A 406 2.54 8.72 -25.84
C PHE A 406 2.90 9.09 -27.27
N ALA A 407 3.24 10.35 -27.49
CA ALA A 407 3.67 10.85 -28.78
C ALA A 407 4.99 10.17 -29.20
N GLY A 408 5.00 9.52 -30.38
CA GLY A 408 6.18 8.85 -30.91
C GLY A 408 6.40 7.43 -30.41
N ASP A 409 5.56 6.92 -29.53
CA ASP A 409 5.58 5.55 -29.04
C ASP A 409 4.64 4.64 -29.86
N SER A 410 4.70 3.32 -29.64
CA SER A 410 3.85 2.29 -30.24
C SER A 410 3.18 1.46 -29.17
N ALA A 411 1.98 0.93 -29.45
CA ALA A 411 1.30 0.06 -28.50
C ALA A 411 2.07 -1.28 -28.29
N PRO A 412 2.03 -1.85 -27.08
CA PRO A 412 1.39 -1.30 -25.88
C PRO A 412 2.09 -0.03 -25.40
N TYR A 413 1.31 1.03 -25.16
CA TYR A 413 1.88 2.29 -24.66
C TYR A 413 2.29 2.14 -23.20
N ARG A 414 3.44 2.70 -22.85
CA ARG A 414 3.89 2.69 -21.44
C ARG A 414 2.85 3.33 -20.54
N TRP A 415 2.65 2.69 -19.39
CA TRP A 415 1.96 3.21 -18.22
C TRP A 415 2.96 3.12 -17.08
N GLY A 416 2.98 3.95 -16.10
CA GLY A 416 4.00 3.87 -15.06
C GLY A 416 4.02 2.52 -14.33
N ASP A 417 5.18 2.11 -13.88
CA ASP A 417 5.40 0.78 -13.28
C ASP A 417 4.94 0.71 -11.82
N CYS A 418 4.50 1.84 -11.24
CA CYS A 418 4.24 1.96 -9.81
C CYS A 418 2.94 2.68 -9.47
N SER A 419 2.44 2.40 -8.28
CA SER A 419 1.45 3.19 -7.56
C SER A 419 1.71 3.09 -6.05
N ALA A 420 1.09 3.94 -5.22
CA ALA A 420 1.30 3.85 -3.79
C ALA A 420 0.01 4.03 -2.98
N THR A 421 -0.14 3.21 -1.96
CA THR A 421 -1.21 3.31 -0.95
C THR A 421 -0.59 3.19 0.44
N MET A 422 -0.99 4.07 1.37
CA MET A 422 -0.45 4.10 2.72
C MET A 422 -1.49 4.56 3.74
N VAL A 423 -1.28 4.19 4.99
CA VAL A 423 -2.05 4.70 6.13
C VAL A 423 -1.54 6.08 6.50
N ASP A 424 -2.43 6.99 6.88
CA ASP A 424 -2.07 8.29 7.44
C ASP A 424 -1.38 8.10 8.80
N PRO A 425 -0.16 8.62 9.01
CA PRO A 425 0.57 8.40 10.26
C PRO A 425 -0.05 9.06 11.49
N THR A 426 -1.08 9.91 11.32
CA THR A 426 -1.77 10.61 12.40
C THR A 426 -3.17 10.08 12.69
N ASP A 427 -3.78 9.31 11.78
CA ASP A 427 -5.08 8.68 11.96
C ASP A 427 -5.14 7.33 11.24
N ASP A 428 -5.16 6.26 12.00
CA ASP A 428 -5.17 4.88 11.52
C ASP A 428 -6.42 4.52 10.65
N ASN A 429 -7.44 5.36 10.61
CA ASN A 429 -8.61 5.15 9.75
C ASN A 429 -8.51 5.88 8.41
N LEU A 430 -7.50 6.69 8.21
CA LEU A 430 -7.29 7.44 6.99
C LEU A 430 -6.22 6.79 6.13
N PHE A 431 -6.52 6.65 4.85
CA PHE A 431 -5.63 6.08 3.85
C PHE A 431 -5.43 7.06 2.71
N TRP A 432 -4.21 7.18 2.28
CA TRP A 432 -3.83 7.91 1.08
C TRP A 432 -3.52 6.92 -0.04
N THR A 433 -3.91 7.28 -1.26
CA THR A 433 -3.45 6.60 -2.48
C THR A 433 -3.07 7.63 -3.52
N ILE A 434 -2.05 7.31 -4.30
CA ILE A 434 -1.64 8.06 -5.48
C ILE A 434 -1.61 7.12 -6.68
N GLN A 435 -2.28 7.52 -7.77
CA GLN A 435 -2.45 6.73 -8.97
C GLN A 435 -2.27 7.61 -10.19
N GLU A 436 -1.74 7.04 -11.27
CA GLU A 436 -1.70 7.69 -12.58
C GLU A 436 -3.11 7.74 -13.21
N ILE A 437 -3.37 8.79 -14.00
CA ILE A 437 -4.59 8.96 -14.77
C ILE A 437 -4.31 9.78 -16.05
N PRO A 438 -4.91 9.43 -17.20
CA PRO A 438 -4.81 10.27 -18.40
C PRO A 438 -5.55 11.60 -18.20
N ILE A 439 -4.87 12.69 -18.47
CA ILE A 439 -5.46 14.05 -18.44
C ILE A 439 -5.65 14.66 -19.83
N ALA A 440 -4.96 14.14 -20.84
CA ALA A 440 -5.15 14.40 -22.26
C ALA A 440 -4.76 13.12 -23.05
N PRO A 441 -5.06 13.03 -24.36
CA PRO A 441 -4.72 11.84 -25.15
C PRO A 441 -3.23 11.46 -25.12
N THR A 442 -2.34 12.42 -24.94
CA THR A 442 -0.89 12.24 -24.90
C THR A 442 -0.25 12.76 -23.61
N SER A 443 -1.01 12.88 -22.54
CA SER A 443 -0.52 13.45 -21.29
C SER A 443 -1.09 12.71 -20.09
N TRP A 444 -0.20 12.23 -19.25
CA TRP A 444 -0.50 11.68 -17.94
C TRP A 444 -0.55 12.78 -16.86
N GLY A 445 -1.22 12.48 -15.79
CA GLY A 445 -1.16 13.19 -14.51
C GLY A 445 -1.36 12.21 -13.38
N THR A 446 -1.11 12.64 -12.18
CA THR A 446 -1.36 11.85 -10.97
C THR A 446 -2.53 12.38 -10.18
N LEU A 447 -3.19 11.51 -9.45
CA LEU A 447 -4.27 11.86 -8.53
C LEU A 447 -3.96 11.33 -7.14
N VAL A 448 -3.88 12.24 -6.18
CA VAL A 448 -3.77 11.91 -4.76
C VAL A 448 -5.15 11.90 -4.15
N THR A 449 -5.50 10.84 -3.44
CA THR A 449 -6.84 10.68 -2.83
C THR A 449 -6.72 10.24 -1.38
N LEU A 450 -7.46 10.90 -0.49
CA LEU A 450 -7.64 10.53 0.90
C LEU A 450 -8.97 9.79 1.07
N ILE A 451 -8.91 8.57 1.60
CA ILE A 451 -10.06 7.70 1.83
C ILE A 451 -10.12 7.35 3.32
N SER A 452 -11.27 7.57 3.93
CA SER A 452 -11.54 7.08 5.29
C SER A 452 -12.14 5.69 5.21
N LEU A 453 -11.53 4.75 5.92
CA LEU A 453 -12.16 3.49 6.23
C LEU A 453 -12.89 3.66 7.57
N ALA A 454 -14.16 4.02 7.50
CA ALA A 454 -14.96 4.07 8.72
C ALA A 454 -14.87 2.73 9.42
N THR A 455 -14.23 2.68 10.57
CA THR A 455 -14.68 1.71 11.55
C THR A 455 -16.16 1.98 11.69
N ASN A 456 -17.01 0.96 11.57
CA ASN A 456 -18.38 1.05 12.08
C ASN A 456 -18.29 1.30 13.59
N ARG A 457 -17.84 2.50 13.97
CA ARG A 457 -18.07 2.96 15.35
C ARG A 457 -19.57 3.07 15.45
N PRO A 458 -20.19 2.26 16.29
CA PRO A 458 -21.62 2.32 16.41
C PRO A 458 -22.01 3.73 16.82
N SER A 459 -22.88 4.36 16.06
CA SER A 459 -23.41 5.66 16.42
C SER A 459 -24.27 5.50 17.67
N LEU A 460 -23.90 6.18 18.75
CA LEU A 460 -24.70 6.26 19.97
C LEU A 460 -25.66 7.43 19.84
N THR A 461 -26.95 7.14 19.73
CA THR A 461 -28.00 8.14 19.73
C THR A 461 -28.55 8.31 21.14
N ILE A 462 -28.74 9.56 21.58
CA ILE A 462 -29.29 9.90 22.87
C ILE A 462 -30.57 10.74 22.66
N THR A 463 -31.71 10.25 23.14
CA THR A 463 -32.96 10.98 23.09
C THR A 463 -33.51 11.14 24.49
N ARG A 464 -34.10 12.30 24.80
CA ARG A 464 -34.76 12.55 26.10
C ARG A 464 -36.21 12.12 26.04
N SER A 465 -36.65 11.39 27.06
CA SER A 465 -38.05 10.98 27.27
C SER A 465 -38.46 11.26 28.72
N ALA A 466 -39.17 12.35 28.95
CA ALA A 466 -39.60 12.83 30.28
C ALA A 466 -38.39 12.92 31.25
N SER A 467 -38.36 12.07 32.26
CA SER A 467 -37.30 11.99 33.28
C SER A 467 -36.17 11.02 32.94
N ASN A 468 -36.16 10.47 31.73
CA ASN A 468 -35.18 9.48 31.29
C ASN A 468 -34.44 9.90 30.05
N LEU A 469 -33.26 9.27 29.79
CA LEU A 469 -32.55 9.27 28.54
C LEU A 469 -32.67 7.89 27.90
N ASN A 470 -33.04 7.83 26.63
CA ASN A 470 -32.97 6.63 25.83
C ASN A 470 -31.67 6.69 25.00
N LEU A 471 -30.80 5.74 25.27
CA LEU A 471 -29.52 5.53 24.58
C LEU A 471 -29.74 4.40 23.60
N SER A 472 -29.43 4.61 22.31
CA SER A 472 -29.59 3.55 21.31
C SER A 472 -28.40 3.48 20.37
N TRP A 473 -28.07 2.26 19.96
CA TRP A 473 -27.00 1.97 18.97
C TRP A 473 -27.35 0.69 18.20
N PRO A 474 -26.80 0.48 16.97
CA PRO A 474 -27.13 -0.67 16.16
C PRO A 474 -26.96 -2.01 16.90
N ALA A 475 -27.91 -2.91 16.78
CA ALA A 475 -27.86 -4.25 17.41
C ALA A 475 -26.76 -5.13 16.79
N SER A 476 -26.32 -4.80 15.56
CA SER A 476 -25.18 -5.42 14.88
C SER A 476 -23.81 -4.96 15.38
N THR A 477 -23.78 -4.08 16.39
CA THR A 477 -22.52 -3.62 17.01
C THR A 477 -21.76 -4.78 17.62
N ASP A 478 -20.44 -4.83 17.37
CA ASP A 478 -19.53 -5.81 17.97
C ASP A 478 -19.76 -5.85 19.50
N PRO A 479 -20.05 -7.03 20.07
CA PRO A 479 -20.33 -7.20 21.49
C PRO A 479 -19.16 -6.78 22.42
N ALA A 480 -17.95 -6.57 21.88
CA ALA A 480 -16.84 -6.00 22.63
C ALA A 480 -17.01 -4.50 22.94
N TYR A 481 -17.96 -3.80 22.28
CA TYR A 481 -18.29 -2.44 22.66
C TYR A 481 -19.12 -2.38 23.94
N VAL A 482 -18.62 -1.61 24.91
CA VAL A 482 -19.24 -1.41 26.22
C VAL A 482 -19.72 0.04 26.33
N LEU A 483 -20.96 0.24 26.74
CA LEU A 483 -21.48 1.57 27.05
C LEU A 483 -20.83 2.08 28.34
N GLN A 484 -20.23 3.25 28.29
CA GLN A 484 -19.61 3.91 29.44
C GLN A 484 -20.22 5.30 29.67
N SER A 485 -20.19 5.75 30.91
CA SER A 485 -20.58 7.10 31.30
C SER A 485 -19.51 7.79 32.16
N ALA A 486 -19.47 9.13 32.08
CA ALA A 486 -18.60 9.97 32.90
C ALA A 486 -19.27 11.32 33.19
N PRO A 487 -18.95 11.98 34.33
CA PRO A 487 -19.45 13.31 34.63
C PRO A 487 -18.72 14.43 33.85
N SER A 488 -17.65 14.12 33.13
CA SER A 488 -16.82 15.06 32.39
C SER A 488 -16.22 14.40 31.15
N VAL A 489 -15.85 15.20 30.15
CA VAL A 489 -15.07 14.78 28.96
C VAL A 489 -13.58 15.15 29.03
N ALA A 490 -13.12 15.71 30.17
CA ALA A 490 -11.71 16.05 30.34
C ALA A 490 -10.81 14.82 30.16
N PRO A 491 -9.55 14.97 29.70
CA PRO A 491 -8.62 13.84 29.55
C PRO A 491 -8.42 13.00 30.82
N SER A 492 -8.58 13.61 31.99
CA SER A 492 -8.51 12.95 33.30
C SER A 492 -9.83 12.33 33.78
N ALA A 493 -10.90 12.40 32.99
CA ALA A 493 -12.20 11.88 33.40
C ALA A 493 -12.18 10.35 33.54
N THR A 494 -12.70 9.87 34.67
CA THR A 494 -12.91 8.43 34.88
C THR A 494 -14.23 8.00 34.24
N TRP A 495 -14.12 7.08 33.27
CA TRP A 495 -15.26 6.48 32.59
C TRP A 495 -15.63 5.15 33.26
N ALA A 496 -16.88 5.00 33.66
CA ALA A 496 -17.41 3.79 34.27
C ALA A 496 -18.36 3.06 33.31
N THR A 497 -18.34 1.74 33.31
CA THR A 497 -19.31 0.93 32.57
C THR A 497 -20.71 1.17 33.10
N VAL A 498 -21.66 1.39 32.21
CA VAL A 498 -23.09 1.50 32.57
C VAL A 498 -23.60 0.09 32.89
N PRO A 499 -24.11 -0.17 34.13
CA PRO A 499 -24.31 -1.53 34.60
C PRO A 499 -25.56 -2.22 34.00
N ASN A 500 -26.42 -1.51 33.28
CA ASN A 500 -27.68 -2.04 32.78
C ASN A 500 -27.48 -2.67 31.38
N SER A 501 -28.16 -3.79 31.15
CA SER A 501 -28.18 -4.45 29.84
C SER A 501 -29.18 -3.77 28.91
N ALA A 502 -28.76 -3.52 27.66
CA ALA A 502 -29.66 -3.02 26.62
C ALA A 502 -30.61 -4.11 26.13
N THR A 503 -31.80 -3.70 25.70
CA THR A 503 -32.75 -4.57 24.99
C THR A 503 -32.74 -4.29 23.51
N ILE A 504 -32.91 -5.32 22.66
CA ILE A 504 -32.98 -5.13 21.22
C ILE A 504 -34.39 -4.76 20.79
N VAL A 505 -34.54 -3.58 20.20
CA VAL A 505 -35.80 -3.08 19.64
C VAL A 505 -35.55 -2.62 18.20
N ILE A 506 -36.18 -3.23 17.22
CA ILE A 506 -36.08 -2.89 15.77
C ILE A 506 -34.60 -2.71 15.33
N ASN A 507 -33.79 -3.74 15.50
CA ASN A 507 -32.36 -3.74 15.16
C ASN A 507 -31.49 -2.67 15.87
N GLN A 508 -31.97 -2.15 17.02
CA GLN A 508 -31.21 -1.26 17.89
C GLN A 508 -31.09 -1.88 19.28
N ASN A 509 -29.89 -1.82 19.85
CA ASN A 509 -29.73 -1.92 21.29
C ASN A 509 -30.34 -0.65 21.91
N VAL A 510 -31.25 -0.76 22.83
CA VAL A 510 -31.87 0.37 23.51
C VAL A 510 -31.69 0.21 25.02
N LEU A 511 -31.20 1.24 25.66
CA LEU A 511 -31.06 1.34 27.10
C LEU A 511 -31.67 2.63 27.60
N THR A 512 -32.59 2.51 28.58
CA THR A 512 -33.18 3.66 29.26
C THR A 512 -32.47 3.89 30.59
N VAL A 513 -31.96 5.08 30.81
CA VAL A 513 -31.34 5.51 32.07
C VAL A 513 -32.06 6.73 32.64
N PRO A 514 -32.18 6.86 33.97
CA PRO A 514 -32.73 8.08 34.57
C PRO A 514 -31.89 9.30 34.24
N LEU A 515 -32.54 10.46 34.08
CA LEU A 515 -31.84 11.72 33.89
C LEU A 515 -31.09 12.06 35.18
N ALA A 516 -29.77 12.20 35.11
CA ALA A 516 -28.95 12.58 36.25
C ALA A 516 -29.17 14.06 36.65
N ALA A 517 -28.95 14.38 37.90
CA ALA A 517 -29.05 15.77 38.40
C ALA A 517 -27.89 16.68 37.91
N GLY A 518 -26.83 16.11 37.35
CA GLY A 518 -25.64 16.81 36.81
C GLY A 518 -25.29 16.38 35.39
N PRO A 519 -24.24 16.98 34.81
CA PRO A 519 -23.76 16.59 33.48
C PRO A 519 -23.41 15.09 33.42
N SER A 520 -23.85 14.42 32.37
CA SER A 520 -23.51 13.01 32.09
C SER A 520 -23.20 12.87 30.64
N TYR A 521 -22.04 12.28 30.36
CA TYR A 521 -21.53 11.99 29.02
C TYR A 521 -21.52 10.49 28.82
N TYR A 522 -21.80 10.06 27.61
CA TYR A 522 -21.89 8.64 27.29
C TYR A 522 -21.02 8.35 26.06
N ARG A 523 -20.40 7.16 26.03
CA ARG A 523 -19.67 6.65 24.88
C ARG A 523 -19.79 5.15 24.76
N LEU A 524 -19.64 4.64 23.55
CA LEU A 524 -19.35 3.24 23.31
C LEU A 524 -17.82 3.09 23.22
N LYS A 525 -17.23 2.17 23.97
CA LYS A 525 -15.80 1.89 23.96
C LYS A 525 -15.59 0.39 23.78
N LYS A 526 -14.71 0.03 22.85
CA LYS A 526 -14.17 -1.31 22.65
C LYS A 526 -12.89 -1.48 23.45
#